data_9808e16873a045b0600bc968e4d1bee0
#
_entry.id   9808e16873a045b0600bc968e4d1bee0
#
_cell.length_a   1.000
_cell.length_b   1.000
_cell.length_c   1.000
_cell.angle_alpha   90.00
_cell.angle_beta   90.00
_cell.angle_gamma   90.00
#
_symmetry.space_group_name_H-M   'P 1'
#
loop_
_entity.id
_entity.type
_entity.pdbx_description
1 polymer ?
#
loop_
_entity_poly.entity_id
_entity_poly.type
_entity_poly.pdbx_seq_one_letter_code
_entity_poly.pdbx_strand_id
1 'polypeptide(L)'
;AGITEVALKNHYADKTNWRKMLTNNVEQIDLVAERLKVENLIPTEVQEYFYSQKNDLYEMHYPVLHYPSKVNSLSLDKTPQFQGKLTGIKGQYLLFEDGTVFNIRGSEGYIVNINV
;
A
#
# COMPACT_ATOMS: atom_id res chain seq x y z
N ALA A 1 14.44 -8.27 -12.59
CA ALA A 1 13.84 -7.40 -11.57
C ALA A 1 14.80 -6.25 -11.20
N GLY A 2 16.01 -6.50 -10.69
CA GLY A 2 16.94 -5.45 -10.22
C GLY A 2 17.29 -4.38 -11.23
N ILE A 3 17.57 -4.73 -12.49
CA ILE A 3 17.88 -3.77 -13.55
C ILE A 3 16.70 -2.81 -13.78
N THR A 4 15.48 -3.35 -13.86
CA THR A 4 14.25 -2.57 -14.03
C THR A 4 14.00 -1.64 -12.84
N GLU A 5 14.20 -2.13 -11.63
CA GLU A 5 14.04 -1.34 -10.40
C GLU A 5 15.00 -0.14 -10.38
N VAL A 6 16.28 -0.37 -10.70
CA VAL A 6 17.29 0.71 -10.77
C VAL A 6 16.92 1.74 -11.82
N ALA A 7 16.47 1.32 -13.01
CA ALA A 7 16.04 2.22 -14.07
C ALA A 7 14.85 3.09 -13.68
N LEU A 8 13.87 2.53 -12.97
CA LEU A 8 12.66 3.22 -12.57
C LEU A 8 12.82 4.12 -11.33
N LYS A 9 13.85 3.91 -10.52
CA LYS A 9 14.06 4.61 -9.24
C LYS A 9 14.12 6.13 -9.35
N ASN A 10 14.59 6.67 -10.49
CA ASN A 10 14.65 8.10 -10.72
C ASN A 10 13.31 8.71 -11.18
N HIS A 11 12.36 7.90 -11.56
CA HIS A 11 11.07 8.29 -12.12
C HIS A 11 9.89 8.02 -11.17
N TYR A 12 10.03 7.00 -10.34
CA TYR A 12 8.99 6.56 -9.42
C TYR A 12 9.53 6.45 -8.00
N ALA A 13 8.69 6.85 -7.04
CA ALA A 13 9.03 6.72 -5.63
C ALA A 13 8.99 5.24 -5.21
N ASP A 14 10.03 4.79 -4.51
CA ASP A 14 10.13 3.44 -3.95
C ASP A 14 9.34 3.29 -2.63
N LYS A 15 8.64 4.33 -2.21
CA LYS A 15 7.89 4.34 -0.93
C LYS A 15 6.44 4.68 -1.16
N THR A 16 5.55 3.83 -0.66
CA THR A 16 4.13 4.11 -0.60
C THR A 16 3.83 5.18 0.46
N ASN A 17 3.13 6.24 0.08
CA ASN A 17 2.57 7.16 1.06
C ASN A 17 1.38 6.49 1.75
N TRP A 18 1.67 5.72 2.80
CA TRP A 18 0.67 4.93 3.50
C TRP A 18 -0.45 5.77 4.15
N ARG A 19 -0.14 7.02 4.54
CA ARG A 19 -1.17 7.93 5.08
C ARG A 19 -2.21 8.29 4.02
N LYS A 20 -1.78 8.69 2.83
CA LYS A 20 -2.69 8.92 1.69
C LYS A 20 -3.47 7.67 1.33
N MET A 21 -2.81 6.51 1.32
CA MET A 21 -3.43 5.22 1.02
C MET A 21 -4.54 4.88 2.02
N LEU A 22 -4.29 5.07 3.34
CA LEU A 22 -5.24 4.70 4.40
C LEU A 22 -6.36 5.72 4.61
N THR A 23 -6.19 6.96 4.15
CA THR A 23 -7.26 7.96 4.10
C THR A 23 -8.02 7.95 2.77
N ASN A 24 -7.66 7.04 1.86
CA ASN A 24 -8.17 6.97 0.49
C ASN A 24 -7.99 8.27 -0.31
N ASN A 25 -7.01 9.08 0.07
CA ASN A 25 -6.63 10.30 -0.64
C ASN A 25 -5.63 9.93 -1.74
N VAL A 26 -6.14 9.35 -2.81
CA VAL A 26 -5.36 8.87 -3.95
C VAL A 26 -5.82 9.56 -5.22
N GLU A 27 -4.87 9.89 -6.09
CA GLU A 27 -5.17 10.41 -7.42
C GLU A 27 -5.58 9.25 -8.32
N GLN A 28 -6.61 9.49 -9.12
CA GLN A 28 -6.94 8.56 -10.19
C GLN A 28 -5.96 8.77 -11.34
N ILE A 29 -5.30 7.70 -11.74
CA ILE A 29 -4.37 7.69 -12.87
C ILE A 29 -4.85 6.69 -13.92
N ASP A 30 -4.58 6.98 -15.18
CA ASP A 30 -4.74 6.01 -16.26
C ASP A 30 -3.59 5.00 -16.19
N LEU A 31 -3.89 3.82 -15.65
CA LEU A 31 -2.88 2.77 -15.46
C LEU A 31 -2.31 2.25 -16.79
N VAL A 32 -3.11 2.26 -17.88
CA VAL A 32 -2.64 1.83 -19.20
C VAL A 32 -1.66 2.84 -19.75
N ALA A 33 -1.98 4.13 -19.68
CA ALA A 33 -1.08 5.20 -20.10
C ALA A 33 0.20 5.22 -19.26
N GLU A 34 0.10 5.01 -17.95
CA GLU A 34 1.26 4.97 -17.07
C GLU A 34 2.16 3.76 -17.36
N ARG A 35 1.56 2.61 -17.66
CA ARG A 35 2.30 1.41 -18.07
C ARG A 35 3.11 1.63 -19.35
N LEU A 36 2.55 2.33 -20.35
CA LEU A 36 3.26 2.66 -21.57
C LEU A 36 4.46 3.59 -21.32
N LYS A 37 4.34 4.52 -20.37
CA LYS A 37 5.49 5.32 -19.94
C LYS A 37 6.58 4.46 -19.31
N VAL A 38 6.20 3.52 -18.43
CA VAL A 38 7.14 2.58 -17.81
C VAL A 38 7.87 1.76 -18.86
N GLU A 39 7.18 1.26 -19.89
CA GLU A 39 7.79 0.48 -20.98
C GLU A 39 8.94 1.24 -21.66
N ASN A 40 8.76 2.54 -21.90
CA ASN A 40 9.79 3.39 -22.51
C ASN A 40 10.99 3.66 -21.57
N LEU A 41 10.85 3.44 -20.28
CA LEU A 41 11.92 3.64 -19.28
C LEU A 41 12.70 2.35 -19.00
N ILE A 42 12.20 1.21 -19.45
CA ILE A 42 12.84 -0.08 -19.24
C ILE A 42 14.01 -0.25 -20.21
N PRO A 43 15.22 -0.62 -19.72
CA PRO A 43 16.37 -0.86 -20.56
C PRO A 43 16.11 -1.93 -21.60
N THR A 44 16.63 -1.72 -22.83
CA THR A 44 16.42 -2.59 -23.99
C THR A 44 16.75 -4.06 -23.70
N GLU A 45 17.79 -4.31 -22.90
CA GLU A 45 18.23 -5.66 -22.52
C GLU A 45 17.22 -6.48 -21.73
N VAL A 46 16.19 -5.83 -21.13
CA VAL A 46 15.15 -6.49 -20.36
C VAL A 46 13.74 -6.24 -20.91
N GLN A 47 13.61 -5.52 -22.03
CA GLN A 47 12.32 -5.24 -22.66
C GLN A 47 11.58 -6.51 -23.11
N GLU A 48 12.31 -7.55 -23.51
CA GLU A 48 11.71 -8.84 -23.89
C GLU A 48 10.88 -9.50 -22.76
N TYR A 49 11.20 -9.18 -21.51
CA TYR A 49 10.46 -9.66 -20.33
C TYR A 49 9.28 -8.78 -19.94
N PHE A 50 9.10 -7.65 -20.62
CA PHE A 50 7.96 -6.77 -20.40
C PHE A 50 6.75 -7.26 -21.17
N TYR A 51 5.70 -7.64 -20.43
CA TYR A 51 4.51 -8.24 -21.00
C TYR A 51 3.57 -7.18 -21.60
N SER A 52 3.95 -6.58 -22.73
CA SER A 52 3.29 -5.44 -23.35
C SER A 52 1.87 -5.74 -23.88
N GLN A 53 1.58 -6.99 -24.22
CA GLN A 53 0.32 -7.40 -24.83
C GLN A 53 -0.84 -7.58 -23.84
N LYS A 54 -0.59 -7.54 -22.54
CA LYS A 54 -1.58 -7.77 -21.50
C LYS A 54 -1.92 -6.46 -20.79
N ASN A 55 -3.07 -5.88 -21.12
CA ASN A 55 -3.59 -4.64 -20.54
C ASN A 55 -4.82 -4.86 -19.66
N ASP A 56 -4.94 -6.05 -19.05
CA ASP A 56 -6.05 -6.35 -18.15
C ASP A 56 -5.95 -5.47 -16.91
N LEU A 57 -7.03 -4.77 -16.60
CA LEU A 57 -7.17 -4.00 -15.38
C LEU A 57 -7.97 -4.81 -14.38
N TYR A 58 -7.47 -4.87 -13.15
CA TYR A 58 -8.14 -5.54 -12.05
C TYR A 58 -8.56 -4.52 -11.01
N GLU A 59 -9.83 -4.51 -10.68
CA GLU A 59 -10.35 -3.72 -9.58
C GLU A 59 -10.24 -4.50 -8.27
N MET A 60 -9.62 -3.89 -7.26
CA MET A 60 -9.44 -4.51 -5.95
C MET A 60 -10.23 -3.73 -4.90
N HIS A 61 -11.12 -4.44 -4.20
CA HIS A 61 -11.88 -3.90 -3.09
C HIS A 61 -11.32 -4.40 -1.77
N TYR A 62 -11.02 -3.47 -0.87
CA TYR A 62 -10.59 -3.79 0.48
C TYR A 62 -11.79 -3.80 1.43
N PRO A 63 -11.82 -4.69 2.43
CA PRO A 63 -12.88 -4.71 3.44
C PRO A 63 -12.73 -3.51 4.38
N VAL A 64 -13.14 -2.34 3.92
CA VAL A 64 -13.11 -1.08 4.66
C VAL A 64 -14.51 -0.48 4.64
N LEU A 65 -15.14 -0.35 5.81
CA LEU A 65 -16.48 0.24 5.96
C LEU A 65 -16.46 1.74 5.67
N HIS A 66 -15.46 2.44 6.19
CA HIS A 66 -15.21 3.85 5.90
C HIS A 66 -13.73 4.18 6.11
N TYR A 67 -13.23 5.12 5.33
CA TYR A 67 -11.86 5.61 5.45
C TYR A 67 -11.78 6.77 6.44
N PRO A 68 -10.81 6.76 7.36
CA PRO A 68 -10.62 7.87 8.28
C PRO A 68 -10.08 9.11 7.53
N SER A 69 -10.43 10.30 8.00
CA SER A 69 -9.88 11.55 7.48
C SER A 69 -8.43 11.80 7.88
N LYS A 70 -8.01 11.23 9.01
CA LYS A 70 -6.66 11.30 9.55
C LYS A 70 -6.30 9.98 10.20
N VAL A 71 -5.04 9.59 10.08
CA VAL A 71 -4.54 8.32 10.65
C VAL A 71 -3.44 8.57 11.68
N ASN A 72 -3.51 7.82 12.78
CA ASN A 72 -2.51 7.77 13.83
C ASN A 72 -1.97 6.34 13.97
N SER A 73 -0.66 6.19 13.90
CA SER A 73 -0.04 4.85 14.00
C SER A 73 -0.01 4.38 15.46
N LEU A 74 -0.53 3.18 15.71
CA LEU A 74 -0.38 2.47 16.97
C LEU A 74 1.03 1.91 17.09
N SER A 75 1.67 2.16 18.24
CA SER A 75 2.96 1.57 18.61
C SER A 75 2.77 0.72 19.86
N LEU A 76 3.04 -0.58 19.79
CA LEU A 76 2.89 -1.48 20.93
C LEU A 76 3.91 -1.20 22.05
N ASP A 77 5.07 -0.61 21.74
CA ASP A 77 6.04 -0.19 22.74
C ASP A 77 5.51 0.94 23.64
N LYS A 78 4.73 1.85 23.05
CA LYS A 78 4.15 2.98 23.77
C LYS A 78 2.78 2.68 24.36
N THR A 79 2.04 1.81 23.70
CA THR A 79 0.66 1.47 24.03
C THR A 79 0.51 -0.05 23.97
N PRO A 80 0.94 -0.78 25.01
CA PRO A 80 0.94 -2.24 25.00
C PRO A 80 -0.46 -2.85 25.05
N GLN A 81 -1.46 -2.05 25.41
CA GLN A 81 -2.87 -2.45 25.38
C GLN A 81 -3.66 -1.40 24.61
N PHE A 82 -4.44 -1.84 23.65
CA PHE A 82 -5.29 -0.98 22.83
C PHE A 82 -6.67 -1.62 22.70
N GLN A 83 -7.70 -0.80 22.80
CA GLN A 83 -9.07 -1.20 22.52
C GLN A 83 -9.66 -0.24 21.49
N GLY A 84 -10.27 -0.77 20.46
CA GLY A 84 -10.88 0.02 19.40
C GLY A 84 -11.80 -0.82 18.53
N LYS A 85 -12.73 -0.16 17.86
CA LYS A 85 -13.64 -0.82 16.92
C LYS A 85 -12.96 -0.89 15.55
N LEU A 86 -12.74 -2.11 15.06
CA LEU A 86 -12.19 -2.35 13.74
C LEU A 86 -13.19 -1.92 12.66
N THR A 87 -12.76 -1.07 11.74
CA THR A 87 -13.57 -0.54 10.64
C THR A 87 -13.03 -0.91 9.27
N GLY A 88 -11.83 -1.46 9.21
CA GLY A 88 -11.30 -1.90 7.93
C GLY A 88 -9.96 -2.59 8.01
N ILE A 89 -9.65 -3.30 6.92
CA ILE A 89 -8.35 -3.94 6.68
C ILE A 89 -7.90 -3.52 5.28
N LYS A 90 -6.73 -2.90 5.19
CA LYS A 90 -6.14 -2.53 3.89
C LYS A 90 -4.66 -2.85 3.85
N GLY A 91 -4.30 -3.82 3.00
CA GLY A 91 -2.94 -4.34 2.95
C GLY A 91 -2.53 -4.92 4.31
N GLN A 92 -1.45 -4.40 4.85
CA GLN A 92 -0.90 -4.81 6.16
C GLN A 92 -1.43 -4.02 7.36
N TYR A 93 -2.49 -3.22 7.17
CA TYR A 93 -3.00 -2.30 8.19
C TYR A 93 -4.40 -2.70 8.65
N LEU A 94 -4.59 -2.69 9.97
CA LEU A 94 -5.91 -2.64 10.60
C LEU A 94 -6.29 -1.18 10.83
N LEU A 95 -7.50 -0.81 10.45
CA LEU A 95 -8.05 0.53 10.61
C LEU A 95 -9.13 0.51 11.69
N PHE A 96 -9.05 1.45 12.63
CA PHE A 96 -10.01 1.58 13.72
C PHE A 96 -10.83 2.87 13.58
N GLU A 97 -12.00 2.87 14.20
CA GLU A 97 -13.01 3.94 14.10
C GLU A 97 -12.50 5.32 14.52
N ASP A 98 -11.59 5.36 15.50
CA ASP A 98 -10.96 6.59 16.01
C ASP A 98 -9.82 7.14 15.13
N GLY A 99 -9.56 6.50 13.98
CA GLY A 99 -8.45 6.83 13.09
C GLY A 99 -7.11 6.21 13.49
N THR A 100 -7.08 5.40 14.55
CA THR A 100 -5.90 4.59 14.87
C THR A 100 -5.70 3.54 13.79
N VAL A 101 -4.44 3.31 13.41
CA VAL A 101 -4.06 2.27 12.45
C VAL A 101 -2.93 1.43 13.02
N PHE A 102 -3.02 0.13 12.84
CA PHE A 102 -2.01 -0.82 13.29
C PHE A 102 -1.36 -1.51 12.10
N ASN A 103 -0.03 -1.36 12.00
CA ASN A 103 0.78 -2.01 10.98
C ASN A 103 1.23 -3.38 11.47
N ILE A 104 0.55 -4.44 11.01
CA ILE A 104 0.86 -5.82 11.41
C ILE A 104 2.28 -6.20 11.00
N ARG A 105 2.69 -5.91 9.77
CA ARG A 105 4.02 -6.25 9.27
C ARG A 105 5.12 -5.49 10.00
N GLY A 106 4.89 -4.23 10.35
CA GLY A 106 5.83 -3.42 11.12
C GLY A 106 5.94 -3.81 12.59
N SER A 107 5.10 -4.76 13.04
CA SER A 107 5.08 -5.30 14.41
C SER A 107 5.54 -6.76 14.45
N GLU A 108 6.36 -7.17 13.49
CA GLU A 108 6.97 -8.50 13.48
C GLU A 108 7.82 -8.72 14.76
N GLY A 109 7.70 -9.91 15.33
CA GLY A 109 8.38 -10.29 16.57
C GLY A 109 7.58 -10.04 17.85
N TYR A 110 6.44 -9.34 17.78
CA TYR A 110 5.52 -9.21 18.92
C TYR A 110 4.60 -10.42 19.03
N ILE A 111 4.32 -10.83 20.26
CA ILE A 111 3.24 -11.76 20.61
C ILE A 111 2.07 -10.92 21.08
N VAL A 112 0.94 -11.01 20.38
CA VAL A 112 -0.28 -10.25 20.72
C VAL A 112 -1.43 -11.18 21.01
N ASN A 113 -2.21 -10.84 22.03
CA ASN A 113 -3.48 -11.49 22.34
C ASN A 113 -4.61 -10.59 21.82
N ILE A 114 -5.54 -11.16 21.07
CA ILE A 114 -6.71 -10.46 20.55
C ILE A 114 -7.95 -11.02 21.25
N ASN A 115 -8.68 -10.12 21.89
CA ASN A 115 -9.99 -10.42 22.50
C ASN A 115 -11.07 -9.70 21.68
N VAL A 116 -12.10 -10.41 21.28
CA VAL A 116 -13.26 -9.91 20.53
C VAL A 116 -14.54 -10.09 21.31
#